data_42e5fc3bd057a6253afb445a766a477a
#
_entry.id   42e5fc3bd057a6253afb445a766a477a
#
_cell.length_a   1.000
_cell.length_b   1.000
_cell.length_c   1.000
_cell.angle_alpha   90.00
_cell.angle_beta   90.00
_cell.angle_gamma   90.00
#
_symmetry.space_group_name_H-M   'P 1'
#
loop_
_entity.id
_entity.type
_entity.pdbx_description
1 polymer ?
#
loop_
_entity_poly.entity_id
_entity_poly.type
_entity_poly.pdbx_seq_one_letter_code
_entity_poly.pdbx_strand_id
1 'polypeptide(L)'
;MLSIIIILSIALAIFLGYRTKINTGLFCIVFAYIIGCFVMGLKPKQVIAFWPTNTMFVILSVSLFYNFAAINGTLEKMSGALLYACRNFPGLLPYALFAVAVILSVMGATYFTVLAFLAPITLVICDESRMDKLTGAVAINCGALAGGNFPTSNLGVVFRGLADTAYEASPDIAAVDSFNMEMKIFIFAIIFSLILITIFRFGFKENRNIGKGVTFKKPEAFTKDQKTTLTLMLAMMAVVLIFPLLNILMSGNTAVKYISGKVDVGLVAIIFTVISLLLKLAPQKEAIARIPWNTIIMIAGAGMLIAVAVEAGTIEALSTWIGSNVPKPLVPIAFCLVGAIMSFFSSTTGVVAPALFPLIPNLAASVGLSAPVLFACTILGAQSSAISPFSSGGSLILGSTPKEEERNELFNRLLMVAVPISVITCTIYNFVIAMVL
;
A
#
# COMPACT_ATOMS: atom_id res chain seq x y z
N MET A 1 -5.69 -5.40 -32.89
CA MET A 1 -4.22 -5.61 -32.99
C MET A 1 -3.47 -4.69 -32.03
N LEU A 2 -3.77 -3.39 -32.00
CA LEU A 2 -3.10 -2.40 -31.12
C LEU A 2 -3.19 -2.77 -29.63
N SER A 3 -4.40 -3.13 -29.15
CA SER A 3 -4.60 -3.55 -27.74
C SER A 3 -3.73 -4.74 -27.33
N ILE A 4 -3.51 -5.71 -28.23
CA ILE A 4 -2.66 -6.86 -27.95
C ILE A 4 -1.20 -6.41 -27.81
N ILE A 5 -0.72 -5.49 -28.66
CA ILE A 5 0.63 -4.94 -28.60
C ILE A 5 0.83 -4.23 -27.27
N ILE A 6 -0.13 -3.44 -26.81
CA ILE A 6 -0.06 -2.69 -25.53
C ILE A 6 -0.04 -3.67 -24.34
N ILE A 7 -0.92 -4.66 -24.32
CA ILE A 7 -0.96 -5.66 -23.24
C ILE A 7 0.36 -6.45 -23.17
N LEU A 8 0.88 -6.88 -24.33
CA LEU A 8 2.18 -7.55 -24.40
C LEU A 8 3.33 -6.64 -23.95
N SER A 9 3.26 -5.33 -24.25
CA SER A 9 4.28 -4.36 -23.81
C SER A 9 4.24 -4.16 -22.32
N ILE A 10 3.06 -4.13 -21.68
CA ILE A 10 2.92 -4.08 -20.21
C ILE A 10 3.54 -5.34 -19.58
N ALA A 11 3.18 -6.53 -20.09
CA ALA A 11 3.73 -7.79 -19.62
C ALA A 11 5.27 -7.85 -19.80
N LEU A 12 5.76 -7.39 -20.95
CA LEU A 12 7.20 -7.33 -21.25
C LEU A 12 7.93 -6.33 -20.34
N ALA A 13 7.34 -5.16 -20.05
CA ALA A 13 7.93 -4.19 -19.10
C ALA A 13 8.11 -4.81 -17.72
N ILE A 14 7.09 -5.53 -17.21
CA ILE A 14 7.13 -6.23 -15.93
C ILE A 14 8.22 -7.32 -15.95
N PHE A 15 8.26 -8.14 -17.00
CA PHE A 15 9.24 -9.20 -17.15
C PHE A 15 10.67 -8.64 -17.21
N LEU A 16 10.92 -7.61 -18.03
CA LEU A 16 12.23 -6.97 -18.14
C LEU A 16 12.65 -6.33 -16.81
N GLY A 17 11.75 -5.62 -16.11
CA GLY A 17 12.02 -5.06 -14.80
C GLY A 17 12.43 -6.12 -13.79
N TYR A 18 11.71 -7.26 -13.76
CA TYR A 18 12.05 -8.39 -12.90
C TYR A 18 13.41 -9.00 -13.26
N ARG A 19 13.66 -9.25 -14.56
CA ARG A 19 14.87 -9.94 -15.04
C ARG A 19 16.13 -9.10 -14.93
N THR A 20 16.04 -7.80 -15.23
CA THR A 20 17.20 -6.89 -15.29
C THR A 20 17.44 -6.14 -13.99
N LYS A 21 16.47 -6.14 -13.06
CA LYS A 21 16.45 -5.31 -11.85
C LYS A 21 16.43 -3.80 -12.12
N ILE A 22 16.20 -3.40 -13.36
CA ILE A 22 15.95 -2.00 -13.74
C ILE A 22 14.50 -1.66 -13.37
N ASN A 23 14.27 -0.40 -12.97
CA ASN A 23 12.94 0.08 -12.60
C ASN A 23 11.95 -0.13 -13.76
N THR A 24 10.89 -0.89 -13.52
CA THR A 24 9.84 -1.23 -14.50
C THR A 24 9.23 0.02 -15.15
N GLY A 25 9.10 1.12 -14.40
CA GLY A 25 8.59 2.39 -14.92
C GLY A 25 9.39 2.94 -16.08
N LEU A 26 10.71 2.74 -16.11
CA LEU A 26 11.54 3.19 -17.23
C LEU A 26 11.22 2.43 -18.51
N PHE A 27 10.98 1.12 -18.44
CA PHE A 27 10.51 0.34 -19.60
C PHE A 27 9.12 0.78 -20.05
N CYS A 28 8.23 1.08 -19.10
CA CYS A 28 6.90 1.60 -19.41
C CYS A 28 6.97 2.94 -20.16
N ILE A 29 7.86 3.86 -19.76
CA ILE A 29 8.07 5.14 -20.46
C ILE A 29 8.55 4.90 -21.89
N VAL A 30 9.51 3.98 -22.08
CA VAL A 30 10.01 3.63 -23.42
C VAL A 30 8.89 3.08 -24.30
N PHE A 31 8.11 2.14 -23.79
CA PHE A 31 6.97 1.57 -24.55
C PHE A 31 5.86 2.59 -24.79
N ALA A 32 5.56 3.45 -23.82
CA ALA A 32 4.59 4.54 -23.99
C ALA A 32 5.03 5.49 -25.12
N TYR A 33 6.31 5.83 -25.17
CA TYR A 33 6.87 6.66 -26.26
C TYR A 33 6.81 5.96 -27.63
N ILE A 34 7.30 4.72 -27.70
CA ILE A 34 7.31 3.97 -28.99
C ILE A 34 5.90 3.78 -29.49
N ILE A 35 4.98 3.26 -28.67
CA ILE A 35 3.61 2.97 -29.08
C ILE A 35 2.85 4.29 -29.34
N GLY A 36 2.90 5.23 -28.42
CA GLY A 36 2.18 6.49 -28.53
C GLY A 36 2.60 7.30 -29.75
N CYS A 37 3.90 7.51 -29.94
CA CYS A 37 4.36 8.39 -31.01
C CYS A 37 4.45 7.66 -32.38
N PHE A 38 4.97 6.44 -32.44
CA PHE A 38 5.26 5.78 -33.73
C PHE A 38 4.18 4.84 -34.22
N VAL A 39 3.34 4.30 -33.33
CA VAL A 39 2.24 3.43 -33.73
C VAL A 39 0.92 4.19 -33.76
N MET A 40 0.66 5.05 -32.75
CA MET A 40 -0.61 5.81 -32.67
C MET A 40 -0.50 7.21 -33.29
N GLY A 41 0.69 7.71 -33.63
CA GLY A 41 0.90 9.03 -34.21
C GLY A 41 0.68 10.20 -33.24
N LEU A 42 0.73 9.97 -31.92
CA LEU A 42 0.64 11.04 -30.92
C LEU A 42 1.88 11.93 -30.95
N LYS A 43 1.70 13.20 -30.61
CA LYS A 43 2.84 14.10 -30.47
C LYS A 43 3.60 13.80 -29.17
N PRO A 44 4.97 13.95 -29.14
CA PRO A 44 5.74 13.70 -27.91
C PRO A 44 5.25 14.48 -26.69
N LYS A 45 4.77 15.72 -26.88
CA LYS A 45 4.17 16.52 -25.78
C LYS A 45 2.91 15.89 -25.20
N GLN A 46 2.09 15.20 -26.01
CA GLN A 46 0.89 14.50 -25.51
C GLN A 46 1.30 13.30 -24.66
N VAL A 47 2.29 12.49 -25.12
CA VAL A 47 2.79 11.36 -24.36
C VAL A 47 3.43 11.81 -23.03
N ILE A 48 4.17 12.92 -23.01
CA ILE A 48 4.72 13.51 -21.78
C ILE A 48 3.60 13.98 -20.84
N ALA A 49 2.51 14.56 -21.38
CA ALA A 49 1.37 15.03 -20.59
C ALA A 49 0.60 13.90 -19.89
N PHE A 50 0.79 12.64 -20.30
CA PHE A 50 0.25 11.46 -19.60
C PHE A 50 0.95 11.16 -18.27
N TRP A 51 1.97 11.93 -17.91
CA TRP A 51 2.63 11.82 -16.61
C TRP A 51 1.66 12.15 -15.47
N PRO A 52 1.44 11.25 -14.50
CA PRO A 52 0.43 11.44 -13.45
C PRO A 52 0.91 12.45 -12.38
N THR A 53 0.91 13.73 -12.74
CA THR A 53 1.50 14.83 -11.96
C THR A 53 0.93 14.91 -10.55
N ASN A 54 -0.40 14.82 -10.39
CA ASN A 54 -1.06 14.93 -9.09
C ASN A 54 -0.62 13.80 -8.15
N THR A 55 -0.69 12.55 -8.60
CA THR A 55 -0.29 11.39 -7.81
C THR A 55 1.16 11.50 -7.38
N MET A 56 2.07 11.90 -8.28
CA MET A 56 3.47 12.08 -7.97
C MET A 56 3.72 13.18 -6.96
N PHE A 57 3.06 14.33 -7.12
CA PHE A 57 3.18 15.45 -6.18
C PHE A 57 2.77 15.04 -4.77
N VAL A 58 1.66 14.34 -4.63
CA VAL A 58 1.18 13.89 -3.32
C VAL A 58 2.14 12.86 -2.68
N ILE A 59 2.62 11.86 -3.45
CA ILE A 59 3.59 10.88 -2.94
C ILE A 59 4.87 11.57 -2.47
N LEU A 60 5.41 12.48 -3.28
CA LEU A 60 6.60 13.26 -2.96
C LEU A 60 6.41 14.06 -1.66
N SER A 61 5.35 14.83 -1.59
CA SER A 61 5.07 15.77 -0.50
C SER A 61 4.85 15.05 0.84
N VAL A 62 4.00 14.03 0.83
CA VAL A 62 3.67 13.24 2.02
C VAL A 62 4.89 12.46 2.52
N SER A 63 5.63 11.81 1.60
CA SER A 63 6.86 11.08 1.98
C SER A 63 7.92 12.02 2.54
N LEU A 64 8.10 13.20 1.94
CA LEU A 64 9.06 14.19 2.40
C LEU A 64 8.79 14.60 3.85
N PHE A 65 7.53 14.89 4.20
CA PHE A 65 7.14 15.24 5.57
C PHE A 65 7.39 14.09 6.56
N TYR A 66 6.93 12.88 6.25
CA TYR A 66 7.09 11.76 7.18
C TYR A 66 8.55 11.28 7.34
N ASN A 67 9.44 11.61 6.40
CA ASN A 67 10.86 11.30 6.51
C ASN A 67 11.53 11.99 7.72
N PHE A 68 11.02 13.14 8.20
CA PHE A 68 11.51 13.80 9.42
C PHE A 68 11.41 12.88 10.64
N ALA A 69 10.28 12.19 10.78
CA ALA A 69 10.06 11.24 11.88
C ALA A 69 10.96 10.00 11.80
N ALA A 70 11.26 9.55 10.58
CA ALA A 70 12.19 8.45 10.36
C ALA A 70 13.65 8.84 10.65
N ILE A 71 14.05 10.09 10.30
CA ILE A 71 15.43 10.57 10.45
C ILE A 71 15.76 10.85 11.91
N ASN A 72 14.87 11.51 12.64
CA ASN A 72 15.13 11.88 14.04
C ASN A 72 14.77 10.80 15.07
N GLY A 73 14.42 9.59 14.61
CA GLY A 73 14.12 8.43 15.46
C GLY A 73 12.77 8.48 16.18
N THR A 74 11.84 9.37 15.77
CA THR A 74 10.49 9.44 16.36
C THR A 74 9.73 8.14 16.13
N LEU A 75 9.79 7.55 14.92
CA LEU A 75 9.09 6.29 14.59
C LEU A 75 9.63 5.11 15.42
N GLU A 76 10.95 5.02 15.57
CA GLU A 76 11.58 3.99 16.40
C GLU A 76 11.14 4.08 17.87
N LYS A 77 11.14 5.31 18.42
CA LYS A 77 10.70 5.57 19.80
C LYS A 77 9.22 5.26 19.98
N MET A 78 8.36 5.60 19.00
CA MET A 78 6.94 5.24 19.02
C MET A 78 6.75 3.72 19.03
N SER A 79 7.47 2.99 18.17
CA SER A 79 7.44 1.54 18.12
C SER A 79 7.76 0.93 19.49
N GLY A 80 8.88 1.35 20.11
CA GLY A 80 9.27 0.88 21.44
C GLY A 80 8.23 1.18 22.53
N ALA A 81 7.64 2.38 22.52
CA ALA A 81 6.61 2.78 23.48
C ALA A 81 5.32 1.97 23.34
N LEU A 82 4.89 1.71 22.09
CA LEU A 82 3.69 0.93 21.80
C LEU A 82 3.87 -0.54 22.21
N LEU A 83 5.03 -1.14 21.89
CA LEU A 83 5.35 -2.51 22.30
C LEU A 83 5.41 -2.64 23.82
N TYR A 84 6.03 -1.69 24.52
CA TYR A 84 6.05 -1.68 25.98
C TYR A 84 4.65 -1.57 26.61
N ALA A 85 3.73 -0.85 26.00
CA ALA A 85 2.34 -0.78 26.46
C ALA A 85 1.64 -2.15 26.42
N CYS A 86 2.03 -3.05 25.51
CA CYS A 86 1.47 -4.39 25.35
C CYS A 86 2.06 -5.46 26.30
N ARG A 87 3.03 -5.10 27.16
CA ARG A 87 3.77 -6.03 28.04
C ARG A 87 2.91 -6.89 28.98
N ASN A 88 1.71 -6.39 29.33
CA ASN A 88 0.82 -7.10 30.27
C ASN A 88 -0.03 -8.19 29.61
N PHE A 89 -0.01 -8.30 28.27
CA PHE A 89 -0.84 -9.22 27.50
C PHE A 89 0.00 -10.10 26.56
N PRO A 90 0.91 -10.93 27.08
CA PRO A 90 1.84 -11.68 26.24
C PRO A 90 1.15 -12.67 25.29
N GLY A 91 0.01 -13.23 25.67
CA GLY A 91 -0.79 -14.12 24.81
C GLY A 91 -1.38 -13.44 23.57
N LEU A 92 -1.48 -12.10 23.60
CA LEU A 92 -1.96 -11.27 22.48
C LEU A 92 -0.82 -10.69 21.64
N LEU A 93 0.40 -11.14 21.82
CA LEU A 93 1.59 -10.59 21.19
C LEU A 93 1.52 -10.46 19.66
N PRO A 94 0.99 -11.44 18.88
CA PRO A 94 0.83 -11.27 17.44
C PRO A 94 -0.09 -10.08 17.10
N TYR A 95 -1.17 -9.91 17.84
CA TYR A 95 -2.12 -8.81 17.65
C TYR A 95 -1.52 -7.47 18.11
N ALA A 96 -0.69 -7.47 19.14
CA ALA A 96 0.04 -6.29 19.59
C ALA A 96 1.05 -5.82 18.54
N LEU A 97 1.82 -6.73 17.96
CA LEU A 97 2.75 -6.44 16.86
C LEU A 97 2.01 -5.89 15.63
N PHE A 98 0.89 -6.51 15.29
CA PHE A 98 -0.01 -6.02 14.25
C PHE A 98 -0.50 -4.59 14.54
N ALA A 99 -1.03 -4.35 15.74
CA ALA A 99 -1.54 -3.02 16.12
C ALA A 99 -0.46 -1.94 16.09
N VAL A 100 0.76 -2.25 16.57
CA VAL A 100 1.92 -1.36 16.49
C VAL A 100 2.25 -1.04 15.03
N ALA A 101 2.30 -2.04 14.16
CA ALA A 101 2.57 -1.85 12.74
C ALA A 101 1.47 -1.00 12.06
N VAL A 102 0.19 -1.24 12.39
CA VAL A 102 -0.95 -0.42 11.92
C VAL A 102 -0.79 1.03 12.35
N ILE A 103 -0.56 1.29 13.64
CA ILE A 103 -0.44 2.65 14.17
C ILE A 103 0.72 3.39 13.50
N LEU A 104 1.88 2.77 13.37
CA LEU A 104 3.04 3.38 12.72
C LEU A 104 2.73 3.74 11.25
N SER A 105 2.07 2.83 10.51
CA SER A 105 1.71 3.07 9.11
C SER A 105 0.62 4.13 8.96
N VAL A 106 -0.41 4.13 9.81
CA VAL A 106 -1.44 5.18 9.86
C VAL A 106 -0.81 6.54 10.13
N MET A 107 0.20 6.60 11.01
CA MET A 107 0.99 7.79 11.31
C MET A 107 1.98 8.17 10.19
N GLY A 108 1.91 7.51 9.03
CA GLY A 108 2.61 7.87 7.80
C GLY A 108 3.95 7.19 7.59
N ALA A 109 4.37 6.27 8.46
CA ALA A 109 5.53 5.45 8.18
C ALA A 109 5.27 4.59 6.94
N THR A 110 6.24 4.57 6.01
CA THR A 110 6.11 3.72 4.83
C THR A 110 6.16 2.25 5.21
N TYR A 111 5.52 1.40 4.41
CA TYR A 111 5.55 -0.05 4.57
C TYR A 111 6.97 -0.60 4.82
N PHE A 112 7.95 -0.15 4.04
CA PHE A 112 9.34 -0.58 4.17
C PHE A 112 9.99 -0.08 5.47
N THR A 113 9.69 1.14 5.88
CA THR A 113 10.19 1.71 7.15
C THR A 113 9.66 0.92 8.34
N VAL A 114 8.36 0.61 8.34
CA VAL A 114 7.75 -0.19 9.43
C VAL A 114 8.39 -1.56 9.52
N LEU A 115 8.57 -2.25 8.40
CA LEU A 115 9.21 -3.57 8.40
C LEU A 115 10.69 -3.50 8.80
N ALA A 116 11.44 -2.50 8.33
CA ALA A 116 12.84 -2.34 8.68
C ALA A 116 13.07 -2.17 10.20
N PHE A 117 12.15 -1.48 10.89
CA PHE A 117 12.20 -1.33 12.34
C PHE A 117 11.63 -2.53 13.09
N LEU A 118 10.47 -3.03 12.66
CA LEU A 118 9.77 -4.06 13.43
C LEU A 118 10.31 -5.46 13.18
N ALA A 119 10.83 -5.78 11.99
CA ALA A 119 11.25 -7.15 11.70
C ALA A 119 12.36 -7.66 12.64
N PRO A 120 13.50 -6.93 12.85
CA PRO A 120 14.52 -7.40 13.80
C PRO A 120 13.97 -7.54 15.22
N ILE A 121 13.17 -6.57 15.69
CA ILE A 121 12.56 -6.59 17.03
C ILE A 121 11.59 -7.76 17.15
N THR A 122 10.75 -7.98 16.15
CA THR A 122 9.78 -9.07 16.12
C THR A 122 10.46 -10.43 16.19
N LEU A 123 11.55 -10.65 15.44
CA LEU A 123 12.26 -11.92 15.45
C LEU A 123 12.89 -12.21 16.82
N VAL A 124 13.47 -11.20 17.47
CA VAL A 124 13.98 -11.33 18.85
C VAL A 124 12.85 -11.64 19.83
N ILE A 125 11.72 -10.93 19.74
CA ILE A 125 10.54 -11.18 20.57
C ILE A 125 10.00 -12.61 20.33
N CYS A 126 10.00 -13.10 19.09
CA CYS A 126 9.60 -14.47 18.79
C CYS A 126 10.45 -15.49 19.51
N ASP A 127 11.78 -15.32 19.47
CA ASP A 127 12.72 -16.23 20.16
C ASP A 127 12.53 -16.18 21.69
N GLU A 128 12.40 -14.99 22.28
CA GLU A 128 12.22 -14.84 23.73
C GLU A 128 10.85 -15.33 24.21
N SER A 129 9.77 -15.10 23.41
CA SER A 129 8.39 -15.43 23.79
C SER A 129 7.92 -16.81 23.39
N ARG A 130 8.74 -17.58 22.68
CA ARG A 130 8.34 -18.85 22.05
C ARG A 130 7.19 -18.68 21.06
N MET A 131 7.12 -17.53 20.43
CA MET A 131 6.21 -17.28 19.32
C MET A 131 6.85 -17.74 18.02
N ASP A 132 6.08 -18.40 17.17
CA ASP A 132 6.54 -18.79 15.84
C ASP A 132 6.93 -17.55 15.01
N LYS A 133 8.14 -17.57 14.40
CA LYS A 133 8.69 -16.46 13.60
C LYS A 133 7.81 -16.13 12.40
N LEU A 134 7.19 -17.13 11.79
CA LEU A 134 6.27 -16.90 10.66
C LEU A 134 5.05 -16.12 11.10
N THR A 135 4.49 -16.42 12.29
CA THR A 135 3.35 -15.69 12.86
C THR A 135 3.70 -14.24 13.15
N GLY A 136 4.89 -13.99 13.72
CA GLY A 136 5.39 -12.63 13.93
C GLY A 136 5.58 -11.86 12.63
N ALA A 137 6.19 -12.50 11.63
CA ALA A 137 6.38 -11.93 10.29
C ALA A 137 5.06 -11.56 9.61
N VAL A 138 4.07 -12.46 9.65
CA VAL A 138 2.72 -12.20 9.12
C VAL A 138 2.06 -11.04 9.85
N ALA A 139 2.17 -10.98 11.18
CA ALA A 139 1.53 -9.93 11.97
C ALA A 139 2.05 -8.53 11.60
N ILE A 140 3.37 -8.33 11.52
CA ILE A 140 3.94 -7.01 11.17
C ILE A 140 3.72 -6.66 9.71
N ASN A 141 3.80 -7.64 8.79
CA ASN A 141 3.55 -7.44 7.38
C ASN A 141 2.10 -6.98 7.14
N CYS A 142 1.13 -7.71 7.68
CA CYS A 142 -0.29 -7.38 7.59
C CYS A 142 -0.59 -6.02 8.24
N GLY A 143 0.01 -5.72 9.39
CA GLY A 143 -0.18 -4.44 10.07
C GLY A 143 0.37 -3.26 9.27
N ALA A 144 1.56 -3.40 8.70
CA ALA A 144 2.17 -2.37 7.87
C ALA A 144 1.35 -2.09 6.60
N LEU A 145 0.81 -3.13 5.96
CA LEU A 145 -0.05 -2.99 4.77
C LEU A 145 -1.43 -2.43 5.13
N ALA A 146 -2.09 -3.00 6.13
CA ALA A 146 -3.42 -2.56 6.55
C ALA A 146 -3.41 -1.10 7.02
N GLY A 147 -2.45 -0.71 7.88
CA GLY A 147 -2.29 0.67 8.31
C GLY A 147 -1.88 1.61 7.16
N GLY A 148 -1.10 1.10 6.21
CA GLY A 148 -0.72 1.80 5.00
C GLY A 148 -1.91 2.17 4.10
N ASN A 149 -2.99 1.39 4.11
CA ASN A 149 -4.23 1.68 3.39
C ASN A 149 -5.12 2.74 4.08
N PHE A 150 -4.71 3.32 5.22
CA PHE A 150 -5.48 4.42 5.78
C PHE A 150 -5.47 5.62 4.81
N PRO A 151 -6.59 6.33 4.57
CA PRO A 151 -6.72 7.30 3.46
C PRO A 151 -5.68 8.41 3.39
N THR A 152 -5.04 8.75 4.52
CA THR A 152 -4.01 9.80 4.59
C THR A 152 -2.61 9.25 4.77
N SER A 153 -2.46 7.94 4.83
CA SER A 153 -1.16 7.27 4.94
C SER A 153 -0.53 7.05 3.55
N ASN A 154 0.68 6.53 3.54
CA ASN A 154 1.50 6.44 2.33
C ASN A 154 0.84 5.63 1.19
N LEU A 155 0.27 4.46 1.48
CA LEU A 155 -0.38 3.63 0.45
C LEU A 155 -1.77 4.18 0.10
N GLY A 156 -2.56 4.60 1.10
CA GLY A 156 -3.90 5.13 0.89
C GLY A 156 -3.92 6.35 -0.03
N VAL A 157 -2.95 7.25 0.14
CA VAL A 157 -2.77 8.41 -0.75
C VAL A 157 -2.48 7.98 -2.19
N VAL A 158 -1.61 6.97 -2.38
CA VAL A 158 -1.28 6.45 -3.72
C VAL A 158 -2.49 5.81 -4.37
N PHE A 159 -3.20 4.94 -3.65
CA PHE A 159 -4.37 4.25 -4.20
C PHE A 159 -5.51 5.20 -4.53
N ARG A 160 -5.75 6.19 -3.69
CA ARG A 160 -6.72 7.26 -3.98
C ARG A 160 -6.37 8.00 -5.27
N GLY A 161 -5.12 8.46 -5.42
CA GLY A 161 -4.67 9.14 -6.62
C GLY A 161 -4.79 8.29 -7.88
N LEU A 162 -4.47 6.98 -7.79
CA LEU A 162 -4.64 6.05 -8.91
C LEU A 162 -6.12 5.78 -9.23
N ALA A 163 -6.99 5.71 -8.23
CA ALA A 163 -8.42 5.57 -8.44
C ALA A 163 -9.02 6.83 -9.08
N ASP A 164 -8.66 8.01 -8.60
CA ASP A 164 -9.08 9.29 -9.19
C ASP A 164 -8.67 9.35 -10.68
N THR A 165 -7.42 8.98 -11.00
CA THR A 165 -6.93 8.90 -12.39
C THR A 165 -7.71 7.87 -13.23
N ALA A 166 -8.13 6.73 -12.64
CA ALA A 166 -8.93 5.74 -13.34
C ALA A 166 -10.32 6.27 -13.70
N TYR A 167 -10.93 7.09 -12.85
CA TYR A 167 -12.20 7.75 -13.13
C TYR A 167 -12.07 8.93 -14.11
N GLU A 168 -10.96 9.68 -14.06
CA GLU A 168 -10.65 10.70 -15.08
C GLU A 168 -10.56 10.07 -16.49
N ALA A 169 -10.05 8.86 -16.58
CA ALA A 169 -10.00 8.08 -17.82
C ALA A 169 -11.35 7.45 -18.25
N SER A 170 -12.38 7.56 -17.41
CA SER A 170 -13.72 6.99 -17.65
C SER A 170 -14.81 8.05 -17.36
N PRO A 171 -14.86 9.17 -18.12
CA PRO A 171 -15.65 10.35 -17.80
C PRO A 171 -17.17 10.11 -17.81
N ASP A 172 -17.63 9.08 -18.51
CA ASP A 172 -19.05 8.70 -18.58
C ASP A 172 -19.55 7.97 -17.31
N ILE A 173 -18.63 7.63 -16.40
CA ILE A 173 -18.95 6.91 -15.18
C ILE A 173 -18.80 7.85 -13.97
N ALA A 174 -19.85 7.91 -13.15
CA ALA A 174 -19.82 8.72 -11.94
C ALA A 174 -18.69 8.29 -11.01
N ALA A 175 -17.79 9.22 -10.70
CA ALA A 175 -16.66 8.99 -9.82
C ALA A 175 -17.12 8.65 -8.39
N VAL A 176 -16.47 7.68 -7.76
CA VAL A 176 -16.63 7.41 -6.33
C VAL A 176 -15.80 8.40 -5.52
N ASP A 177 -16.24 8.70 -4.29
CA ASP A 177 -15.41 9.43 -3.34
C ASP A 177 -14.21 8.54 -2.95
N SER A 178 -13.01 8.90 -3.41
CA SER A 178 -11.79 8.13 -3.20
C SER A 178 -11.40 8.03 -1.72
N PHE A 179 -11.77 9.01 -0.88
CA PHE A 179 -11.54 8.94 0.56
C PHE A 179 -12.41 7.87 1.21
N ASN A 180 -13.72 7.86 0.92
CA ASN A 180 -14.64 6.86 1.44
C ASN A 180 -14.33 5.47 0.90
N MET A 181 -13.91 5.37 -0.36
CA MET A 181 -13.45 4.11 -0.96
C MET A 181 -12.25 3.55 -0.19
N GLU A 182 -11.22 4.36 0.02
CA GLU A 182 -10.00 3.93 0.70
C GLU A 182 -10.24 3.63 2.18
N MET A 183 -11.16 4.34 2.84
CA MET A 183 -11.58 4.00 4.21
C MET A 183 -12.22 2.61 4.28
N LYS A 184 -13.03 2.22 3.29
CA LYS A 184 -13.57 0.86 3.21
C LYS A 184 -12.47 -0.17 3.00
N ILE A 185 -11.50 0.12 2.11
CA ILE A 185 -10.34 -0.76 1.88
C ILE A 185 -9.52 -0.93 3.16
N PHE A 186 -9.27 0.14 3.90
CA PHE A 186 -8.60 0.09 5.20
C PHE A 186 -9.34 -0.83 6.18
N ILE A 187 -10.66 -0.66 6.33
CA ILE A 187 -11.46 -1.51 7.23
C ILE A 187 -11.40 -2.98 6.78
N PHE A 188 -11.54 -3.25 5.49
CA PHE A 188 -11.45 -4.61 4.95
C PHE A 188 -10.05 -5.22 5.17
N ALA A 189 -8.99 -4.42 5.00
CA ALA A 189 -7.62 -4.85 5.27
C ALA A 189 -7.38 -5.19 6.74
N ILE A 190 -7.93 -4.41 7.68
CA ILE A 190 -7.87 -4.69 9.12
C ILE A 190 -8.57 -6.02 9.43
N ILE A 191 -9.80 -6.21 8.95
CA ILE A 191 -10.59 -7.44 9.21
C ILE A 191 -9.87 -8.66 8.60
N PHE A 192 -9.45 -8.58 7.34
CA PHE A 192 -8.70 -9.64 6.67
C PHE A 192 -7.43 -10.01 7.46
N SER A 193 -6.66 -8.99 7.87
CA SER A 193 -5.42 -9.19 8.63
C SER A 193 -5.65 -9.87 9.97
N LEU A 194 -6.70 -9.47 10.71
CA LEU A 194 -7.07 -10.11 11.98
C LEU A 194 -7.46 -11.58 11.79
N ILE A 195 -8.21 -11.89 10.73
CA ILE A 195 -8.56 -13.28 10.38
C ILE A 195 -7.28 -14.07 10.09
N LEU A 196 -6.40 -13.53 9.24
CA LEU A 196 -5.17 -14.20 8.86
C LEU A 196 -4.25 -14.44 10.05
N ILE A 197 -4.03 -13.43 10.89
CA ILE A 197 -3.22 -13.55 12.12
C ILE A 197 -3.81 -14.59 13.07
N THR A 198 -5.15 -14.65 13.16
CA THR A 198 -5.84 -15.65 13.99
C THR A 198 -5.59 -17.07 13.47
N ILE A 199 -5.63 -17.28 12.15
CA ILE A 199 -5.28 -18.57 11.53
C ILE A 199 -3.85 -18.96 11.89
N PHE A 200 -2.88 -18.04 11.76
CA PHE A 200 -1.49 -18.31 12.11
C PHE A 200 -1.29 -18.51 13.63
N ARG A 201 -1.99 -17.73 14.46
CA ARG A 201 -1.92 -17.81 15.92
C ARG A 201 -2.37 -19.18 16.46
N PHE A 202 -3.46 -19.71 15.93
CA PHE A 202 -4.04 -20.96 16.40
C PHE A 202 -3.66 -22.18 15.55
N GLY A 203 -3.25 -21.99 14.29
CA GLY A 203 -2.86 -23.07 13.38
C GLY A 203 -1.51 -23.70 13.72
N PHE A 204 -0.61 -22.98 14.37
CA PHE A 204 0.75 -23.46 14.70
C PHE A 204 0.87 -23.84 16.17
N LYS A 205 1.37 -25.06 16.43
CA LYS A 205 1.50 -25.62 17.80
C LYS A 205 2.48 -24.83 18.66
N GLU A 206 3.52 -24.26 18.06
CA GLU A 206 4.54 -23.43 18.69
C GLU A 206 3.90 -22.24 19.44
N ASN A 207 2.85 -21.69 18.87
CA ASN A 207 2.14 -20.55 19.44
C ASN A 207 1.30 -20.85 20.70
N ARG A 208 1.15 -22.11 21.11
CA ARG A 208 0.33 -22.47 22.29
C ARG A 208 0.91 -21.93 23.61
N ASN A 209 2.21 -21.70 23.66
CA ASN A 209 2.94 -21.29 24.86
C ASN A 209 3.50 -19.86 24.77
N ILE A 210 2.92 -18.99 23.93
CA ILE A 210 3.39 -17.61 23.80
C ILE A 210 3.35 -16.87 25.14
N GLY A 211 4.42 -16.16 25.43
CA GLY A 211 4.47 -15.17 26.50
C GLY A 211 5.16 -15.61 27.78
N LYS A 212 5.69 -16.81 27.85
CA LYS A 212 6.50 -17.23 29.00
C LYS A 212 7.93 -16.73 28.81
N GLY A 213 8.30 -15.62 29.48
CA GLY A 213 9.69 -15.16 29.56
C GLY A 213 10.03 -13.83 28.87
N VAL A 214 9.06 -13.12 28.28
CA VAL A 214 9.33 -11.85 27.59
C VAL A 214 9.56 -10.71 28.57
N THR A 215 10.72 -10.07 28.49
CA THR A 215 11.05 -8.84 29.21
C THR A 215 11.04 -7.65 28.26
N PHE A 216 9.96 -6.87 28.26
CA PHE A 216 9.91 -5.62 27.49
C PHE A 216 10.73 -4.53 28.19
N LYS A 217 11.76 -4.00 27.51
CA LYS A 217 12.52 -2.84 28.02
C LYS A 217 11.64 -1.61 27.97
N LYS A 218 11.60 -0.86 29.07
CA LYS A 218 10.95 0.45 29.11
C LYS A 218 11.70 1.40 28.17
N PRO A 219 11.03 1.99 27.17
CA PRO A 219 11.69 2.94 26.28
C PRO A 219 12.08 4.21 27.04
N GLU A 220 13.16 4.84 26.60
CA GLU A 220 13.55 6.18 27.09
C GLU A 220 12.49 7.21 26.73
N ALA A 221 12.46 8.35 27.44
CA ALA A 221 11.55 9.44 27.13
C ALA A 221 11.84 10.04 25.74
N PHE A 222 10.79 10.54 25.09
CA PHE A 222 10.91 11.28 23.85
C PHE A 222 11.75 12.55 24.07
N THR A 223 12.68 12.83 23.17
CA THR A 223 13.39 14.12 23.12
C THR A 223 12.43 15.24 22.74
N LYS A 224 12.88 16.50 22.89
CA LYS A 224 12.08 17.68 22.50
C LYS A 224 11.73 17.63 21.02
N ASP A 225 12.69 17.32 20.15
CA ASP A 225 12.50 17.27 18.69
C ASP A 225 11.57 16.14 18.29
N GLN A 226 11.67 14.96 18.93
CA GLN A 226 10.77 13.84 18.71
C GLN A 226 9.32 14.17 19.13
N LYS A 227 9.13 14.85 20.27
CA LYS A 227 7.80 15.32 20.69
C LYS A 227 7.22 16.33 19.71
N THR A 228 8.05 17.28 19.25
CA THR A 228 7.63 18.27 18.25
C THR A 228 7.24 17.61 16.95
N THR A 229 8.05 16.65 16.45
CA THR A 229 7.75 15.87 15.23
C THR A 229 6.45 15.10 15.38
N LEU A 230 6.26 14.38 16.48
CA LEU A 230 5.01 13.66 16.76
C LEU A 230 3.80 14.59 16.79
N THR A 231 3.94 15.77 17.42
CA THR A 231 2.86 16.77 17.46
C THR A 231 2.52 17.28 16.06
N LEU A 232 3.53 17.55 15.21
CA LEU A 232 3.30 17.98 13.82
C LEU A 232 2.64 16.87 12.99
N MET A 233 3.02 15.59 13.17
CA MET A 233 2.37 14.46 12.50
C MET A 233 0.90 14.36 12.89
N LEU A 234 0.58 14.43 14.17
CA LEU A 234 -0.80 14.43 14.68
C LEU A 234 -1.59 15.64 14.17
N ALA A 235 -0.97 16.83 14.16
CA ALA A 235 -1.60 18.06 13.67
C ALA A 235 -1.88 17.99 12.17
N MET A 236 -0.93 17.51 11.35
CA MET A 236 -1.15 17.30 9.91
C MET A 236 -2.30 16.32 9.67
N MET A 237 -2.27 15.19 10.36
CA MET A 237 -3.33 14.18 10.25
C MET A 237 -4.69 14.75 10.65
N ALA A 238 -4.75 15.52 11.74
CA ALA A 238 -5.97 16.20 12.16
C ALA A 238 -6.48 17.17 11.09
N VAL A 239 -5.62 18.02 10.53
CA VAL A 239 -6.00 18.97 9.47
C VAL A 239 -6.56 18.26 8.25
N VAL A 240 -5.92 17.18 7.79
CA VAL A 240 -6.35 16.45 6.60
C VAL A 240 -7.65 15.65 6.84
N LEU A 241 -7.88 15.16 8.08
CA LEU A 241 -9.06 14.34 8.42
C LEU A 241 -10.28 15.17 8.82
N ILE A 242 -10.09 16.30 9.50
CA ILE A 242 -11.20 17.08 10.06
C ILE A 242 -12.19 17.52 8.96
N PHE A 243 -11.70 18.04 7.85
CA PHE A 243 -12.59 18.61 6.82
C PHE A 243 -13.40 17.56 6.06
N PRO A 244 -12.86 16.41 5.62
CA PRO A 244 -13.66 15.32 5.09
C PRO A 244 -14.69 14.79 6.09
N LEU A 245 -14.31 14.62 7.37
CA LEU A 245 -15.24 14.17 8.42
C LEU A 245 -16.35 15.20 8.68
N LEU A 246 -16.03 16.49 8.76
CA LEU A 246 -17.02 17.55 8.89
C LEU A 246 -17.96 17.60 7.69
N ASN A 247 -17.45 17.36 6.48
CA ASN A 247 -18.29 17.34 5.26
C ASN A 247 -19.28 16.17 5.27
N ILE A 248 -18.90 15.03 5.85
CA ILE A 248 -19.82 13.89 6.06
C ILE A 248 -20.88 14.23 7.10
N LEU A 249 -20.47 14.79 8.26
CA LEU A 249 -21.35 15.11 9.38
C LEU A 249 -22.28 16.30 9.10
N MET A 250 -21.82 17.25 8.28
CA MET A 250 -22.48 18.52 7.99
C MET A 250 -22.71 18.68 6.48
N SER A 251 -23.22 17.67 5.83
CA SER A 251 -23.34 17.55 4.36
C SER A 251 -24.10 18.71 3.67
N GLY A 252 -24.85 19.52 4.40
CA GLY A 252 -25.56 20.72 3.88
C GLY A 252 -24.80 22.04 4.05
N ASN A 253 -23.63 22.06 4.72
CA ASN A 253 -22.91 23.29 5.03
C ASN A 253 -21.96 23.68 3.88
N THR A 254 -22.33 24.76 3.15
CA THR A 254 -21.57 25.25 1.99
C THR A 254 -20.14 25.69 2.36
N ALA A 255 -19.92 26.26 3.54
CA ALA A 255 -18.60 26.69 3.99
C ALA A 255 -17.69 25.48 4.27
N VAL A 256 -18.20 24.44 4.91
CA VAL A 256 -17.46 23.18 5.14
C VAL A 256 -17.11 22.52 3.81
N LYS A 257 -18.05 22.42 2.90
CA LYS A 257 -17.85 21.87 1.55
C LYS A 257 -16.79 22.66 0.78
N TYR A 258 -16.83 23.99 0.83
CA TYR A 258 -15.85 24.86 0.17
C TYR A 258 -14.43 24.65 0.74
N ILE A 259 -14.27 24.64 2.06
CA ILE A 259 -12.96 24.45 2.70
C ILE A 259 -12.45 23.03 2.44
N SER A 260 -13.30 22.01 2.61
CA SER A 260 -12.94 20.61 2.33
C SER A 260 -12.41 20.43 0.89
N GLY A 261 -13.01 21.12 -0.09
CA GLY A 261 -12.53 21.09 -1.47
C GLY A 261 -11.21 21.86 -1.72
N LYS A 262 -10.67 22.55 -0.72
CA LYS A 262 -9.37 23.25 -0.80
C LYS A 262 -8.27 22.57 0.00
N VAL A 263 -8.61 21.59 0.86
CA VAL A 263 -7.63 20.85 1.63
C VAL A 263 -7.10 19.69 0.78
N ASP A 264 -5.92 19.88 0.24
CA ASP A 264 -5.15 18.85 -0.46
C ASP A 264 -4.05 18.30 0.45
N VAL A 265 -3.94 16.97 0.55
CA VAL A 265 -3.01 16.31 1.46
C VAL A 265 -1.55 16.60 1.11
N GLY A 266 -1.22 16.72 -0.19
CA GLY A 266 0.15 17.03 -0.63
C GLY A 266 0.55 18.45 -0.29
N LEU A 267 -0.34 19.44 -0.55
CA LEU A 267 -0.08 20.84 -0.21
C LEU A 267 0.02 21.05 1.30
N VAL A 268 -0.83 20.42 2.09
CA VAL A 268 -0.75 20.44 3.56
C VAL A 268 0.57 19.81 4.01
N ALA A 269 0.99 18.68 3.45
CA ALA A 269 2.26 18.04 3.79
C ALA A 269 3.47 18.95 3.51
N ILE A 270 3.45 19.74 2.42
CA ILE A 270 4.51 20.72 2.13
C ILE A 270 4.55 21.82 3.20
N ILE A 271 3.40 22.33 3.66
CA ILE A 271 3.36 23.31 4.76
C ILE A 271 4.03 22.76 6.00
N PHE A 272 3.66 21.53 6.42
CA PHE A 272 4.25 20.88 7.59
C PHE A 272 5.74 20.52 7.38
N THR A 273 6.14 20.22 6.15
CA THR A 273 7.56 20.06 5.77
C THR A 273 8.36 21.33 6.01
N VAL A 274 7.86 22.48 5.53
CA VAL A 274 8.53 23.77 5.73
C VAL A 274 8.63 24.11 7.22
N ILE A 275 7.56 23.90 8.00
CA ILE A 275 7.59 24.07 9.46
C ILE A 275 8.66 23.16 10.09
N SER A 276 8.74 21.89 9.69
CA SER A 276 9.72 20.94 10.21
C SER A 276 11.16 21.35 9.88
N LEU A 277 11.40 21.92 8.70
CA LEU A 277 12.71 22.47 8.29
C LEU A 277 13.08 23.71 9.09
N LEU A 278 12.15 24.65 9.29
CA LEU A 278 12.36 25.86 10.10
C LEU A 278 12.68 25.51 11.55
N LEU A 279 12.07 24.46 12.09
CA LEU A 279 12.35 23.90 13.41
C LEU A 279 13.60 23.02 13.46
N LYS A 280 14.28 22.81 12.32
CA LYS A 280 15.51 22.01 12.18
C LYS A 280 15.38 20.57 12.71
N LEU A 281 14.22 19.94 12.51
CA LEU A 281 13.93 18.59 13.03
C LEU A 281 14.72 17.48 12.30
N ALA A 282 15.19 17.74 11.08
CA ALA A 282 16.15 16.91 10.34
C ALA A 282 16.82 17.72 9.22
N PRO A 283 17.98 17.27 8.68
CA PRO A 283 18.64 17.90 7.53
C PRO A 283 17.81 17.76 6.26
N GLN A 284 17.58 18.87 5.54
CA GLN A 284 16.82 18.89 4.27
C GLN A 284 17.35 17.89 3.24
N LYS A 285 18.67 17.82 3.06
CA LYS A 285 19.31 16.93 2.08
C LYS A 285 18.97 15.46 2.36
N GLU A 286 18.96 15.07 3.62
CA GLU A 286 18.63 13.70 4.04
C GLU A 286 17.14 13.40 3.86
N ALA A 287 16.25 14.34 4.22
CA ALA A 287 14.82 14.19 4.02
C ALA A 287 14.46 14.01 2.53
N ILE A 288 15.08 14.79 1.64
CA ILE A 288 14.89 14.66 0.18
C ILE A 288 15.46 13.34 -0.34
N ALA A 289 16.63 12.91 0.13
CA ALA A 289 17.25 11.65 -0.31
C ALA A 289 16.41 10.41 0.04
N ARG A 290 15.62 10.47 1.11
CA ARG A 290 14.73 9.37 1.53
C ARG A 290 13.35 9.37 0.84
N ILE A 291 13.08 10.30 -0.08
CA ILE A 291 11.88 10.23 -0.92
C ILE A 291 11.93 8.93 -1.74
N PRO A 292 10.81 8.20 -1.88
CA PRO A 292 10.79 6.93 -2.60
C PRO A 292 10.83 7.12 -4.13
N TRP A 293 11.93 7.69 -4.65
CA TRP A 293 12.10 8.02 -6.06
C TRP A 293 11.85 6.85 -7.00
N ASN A 294 12.30 5.65 -6.62
CA ASN A 294 12.05 4.45 -7.41
C ASN A 294 10.55 4.16 -7.57
N THR A 295 9.77 4.31 -6.50
CA THR A 295 8.31 4.13 -6.54
C THR A 295 7.66 5.22 -7.38
N ILE A 296 8.10 6.47 -7.24
CA ILE A 296 7.59 7.61 -8.02
C ILE A 296 7.81 7.37 -9.52
N ILE A 297 9.04 7.01 -9.94
CA ILE A 297 9.37 6.71 -11.35
C ILE A 297 8.55 5.51 -11.87
N MET A 298 8.37 4.49 -11.03
CA MET A 298 7.62 3.29 -11.42
C MET A 298 6.14 3.60 -11.66
N ILE A 299 5.50 4.33 -10.74
CA ILE A 299 4.09 4.75 -10.88
C ILE A 299 3.91 5.68 -12.08
N ALA A 300 4.84 6.63 -12.25
CA ALA A 300 4.79 7.57 -13.36
C ALA A 300 4.91 6.88 -14.72
N GLY A 301 5.88 6.00 -14.86
CA GLY A 301 6.08 5.27 -16.12
C GLY A 301 4.91 4.31 -16.44
N ALA A 302 4.44 3.57 -15.44
CA ALA A 302 3.26 2.73 -15.60
C ALA A 302 2.03 3.56 -15.97
N GLY A 303 1.80 4.71 -15.31
CA GLY A 303 0.71 5.63 -15.62
C GLY A 303 0.74 6.14 -17.05
N MET A 304 1.93 6.49 -17.58
CA MET A 304 2.08 6.90 -18.98
C MET A 304 1.69 5.78 -19.96
N LEU A 305 2.14 4.54 -19.74
CA LEU A 305 1.80 3.42 -20.62
C LEU A 305 0.31 3.05 -20.53
N ILE A 306 -0.27 3.14 -19.36
CA ILE A 306 -1.72 2.96 -19.16
C ILE A 306 -2.53 4.06 -19.85
N ALA A 307 -2.09 5.32 -19.79
CA ALA A 307 -2.76 6.41 -20.52
C ALA A 307 -2.73 6.19 -22.04
N VAL A 308 -1.63 5.66 -22.58
CA VAL A 308 -1.56 5.21 -23.98
C VAL A 308 -2.55 4.06 -24.24
N ALA A 309 -2.73 3.13 -23.29
CA ALA A 309 -3.71 2.06 -23.39
C ALA A 309 -5.17 2.58 -23.38
N VAL A 310 -5.44 3.60 -22.57
CA VAL A 310 -6.76 4.30 -22.52
C VAL A 310 -7.04 4.97 -23.86
N GLU A 311 -6.09 5.77 -24.36
CA GLU A 311 -6.22 6.48 -25.63
C GLU A 311 -6.41 5.52 -26.84
N ALA A 312 -5.84 4.33 -26.72
CA ALA A 312 -5.99 3.25 -27.71
C ALA A 312 -7.33 2.47 -27.60
N GLY A 313 -8.19 2.78 -26.62
CA GLY A 313 -9.41 2.01 -26.33
C GLY A 313 -9.16 0.60 -25.78
N THR A 314 -7.92 0.31 -25.37
CA THR A 314 -7.54 -1.05 -24.90
C THR A 314 -8.22 -1.37 -23.57
N ILE A 315 -8.35 -0.40 -22.68
CA ILE A 315 -8.95 -0.56 -21.35
C ILE A 315 -10.45 -0.89 -21.50
N GLU A 316 -11.16 -0.17 -22.36
CA GLU A 316 -12.58 -0.41 -22.65
C GLU A 316 -12.81 -1.78 -23.29
N ALA A 317 -11.99 -2.14 -24.30
CA ALA A 317 -12.06 -3.44 -24.94
C ALA A 317 -11.84 -4.60 -23.97
N LEU A 318 -10.85 -4.47 -23.07
CA LEU A 318 -10.55 -5.47 -22.05
C LEU A 318 -11.66 -5.58 -20.99
N SER A 319 -12.18 -4.45 -20.53
CA SER A 319 -13.31 -4.42 -19.58
C SER A 319 -14.55 -5.07 -20.16
N THR A 320 -14.88 -4.78 -21.42
CA THR A 320 -16.01 -5.39 -22.15
C THR A 320 -15.82 -6.89 -22.31
N TRP A 321 -14.60 -7.32 -22.69
CA TRP A 321 -14.30 -8.74 -22.83
C TRP A 321 -14.45 -9.50 -21.50
N ILE A 322 -13.91 -8.96 -20.40
CA ILE A 322 -14.05 -9.55 -19.04
C ILE A 322 -15.54 -9.62 -18.67
N GLY A 323 -16.29 -8.51 -18.83
CA GLY A 323 -17.71 -8.43 -18.49
C GLY A 323 -18.58 -9.44 -19.27
N SER A 324 -18.19 -9.77 -20.52
CA SER A 324 -18.92 -10.70 -21.37
C SER A 324 -18.54 -12.17 -21.16
N ASN A 325 -17.31 -12.46 -20.72
CA ASN A 325 -16.77 -13.82 -20.68
C ASN A 325 -16.53 -14.35 -19.26
N VAL A 326 -16.43 -13.49 -18.26
CA VAL A 326 -16.22 -13.90 -16.86
C VAL A 326 -17.54 -13.79 -16.10
N PRO A 327 -18.06 -14.89 -15.51
CA PRO A 327 -19.25 -14.81 -14.67
C PRO A 327 -19.12 -13.76 -13.56
N LYS A 328 -20.16 -12.95 -13.36
CA LYS A 328 -20.17 -11.84 -12.41
C LYS A 328 -19.59 -12.19 -11.02
N PRO A 329 -19.94 -13.32 -10.36
CA PRO A 329 -19.39 -13.67 -9.05
C PRO A 329 -17.88 -13.99 -9.07
N LEU A 330 -17.31 -14.31 -10.24
CA LEU A 330 -15.89 -14.65 -10.38
C LEU A 330 -15.01 -13.44 -10.69
N VAL A 331 -15.58 -12.29 -11.06
CA VAL A 331 -14.82 -11.07 -11.36
C VAL A 331 -13.98 -10.61 -10.17
N PRO A 332 -14.52 -10.47 -8.93
CA PRO A 332 -13.74 -10.11 -7.75
C PRO A 332 -12.63 -11.11 -7.43
N ILE A 333 -12.90 -12.41 -7.63
CA ILE A 333 -11.91 -13.48 -7.43
C ILE A 333 -10.79 -13.34 -8.47
N ALA A 334 -11.12 -13.10 -9.72
CA ALA A 334 -10.14 -12.92 -10.78
C ALA A 334 -9.21 -11.73 -10.49
N PHE A 335 -9.76 -10.58 -10.09
CA PHE A 335 -8.98 -9.40 -9.71
C PHE A 335 -8.09 -9.66 -8.49
N CYS A 336 -8.60 -10.38 -7.49
CA CYS A 336 -7.83 -10.81 -6.32
C CYS A 336 -6.64 -11.70 -6.73
N LEU A 337 -6.88 -12.76 -7.51
CA LEU A 337 -5.84 -13.72 -7.90
C LEU A 337 -4.82 -13.11 -8.86
N VAL A 338 -5.28 -12.33 -9.85
CA VAL A 338 -4.38 -11.61 -10.76
C VAL A 338 -3.52 -10.64 -9.98
N GLY A 339 -4.11 -9.87 -9.07
CA GLY A 339 -3.38 -8.98 -8.16
C GLY A 339 -2.33 -9.73 -7.35
N ALA A 340 -2.68 -10.88 -6.76
CA ALA A 340 -1.77 -11.71 -5.98
C ALA A 340 -0.61 -12.27 -6.84
N ILE A 341 -0.88 -12.78 -8.03
CA ILE A 341 0.14 -13.31 -8.94
C ILE A 341 1.09 -12.20 -9.39
N MET A 342 0.56 -11.05 -9.79
CA MET A 342 1.40 -9.92 -10.22
C MET A 342 2.27 -9.40 -9.07
N SER A 343 1.70 -9.25 -7.87
CA SER A 343 2.41 -8.71 -6.70
C SER A 343 3.42 -9.67 -6.10
N PHE A 344 3.32 -10.97 -6.39
CA PHE A 344 4.27 -11.98 -5.90
C PHE A 344 5.72 -11.68 -6.28
N PHE A 345 5.95 -11.10 -7.46
CA PHE A 345 7.26 -10.72 -7.99
C PHE A 345 7.43 -9.21 -8.17
N SER A 346 6.40 -8.41 -7.88
CA SER A 346 6.40 -6.97 -8.15
C SER A 346 5.85 -6.17 -6.96
N SER A 347 5.40 -4.95 -7.20
CA SER A 347 4.87 -4.04 -6.19
C SER A 347 3.37 -3.79 -6.42
N THR A 348 2.57 -3.82 -5.37
CA THR A 348 1.14 -3.47 -5.42
C THR A 348 0.94 -2.06 -5.96
N THR A 349 1.69 -1.08 -5.45
CA THR A 349 1.55 0.34 -5.84
C THR A 349 2.17 0.66 -7.19
N GLY A 350 3.27 -0.01 -7.53
CA GLY A 350 4.03 0.35 -8.72
C GLY A 350 3.64 -0.41 -9.98
N VAL A 351 2.98 -1.56 -9.84
CA VAL A 351 2.63 -2.42 -10.97
C VAL A 351 1.16 -2.82 -10.95
N VAL A 352 0.68 -3.40 -9.85
CA VAL A 352 -0.66 -4.00 -9.82
C VAL A 352 -1.76 -2.95 -9.92
N ALA A 353 -1.73 -1.95 -9.04
CA ALA A 353 -2.75 -0.91 -9.01
C ALA A 353 -2.77 -0.07 -10.31
N PRO A 354 -1.63 0.43 -10.84
CA PRO A 354 -1.63 1.12 -12.13
C PRO A 354 -2.18 0.27 -13.29
N ALA A 355 -1.94 -1.05 -13.28
CA ALA A 355 -2.38 -1.93 -14.37
C ALA A 355 -3.87 -2.31 -14.29
N LEU A 356 -4.42 -2.52 -13.07
CA LEU A 356 -5.77 -3.03 -12.89
C LEU A 356 -6.82 -1.96 -12.59
N PHE A 357 -6.46 -0.86 -11.93
CA PHE A 357 -7.41 0.19 -11.55
C PHE A 357 -8.14 0.82 -12.74
N PRO A 358 -7.50 1.12 -13.88
CA PRO A 358 -8.19 1.69 -15.03
C PRO A 358 -9.31 0.81 -15.60
N LEU A 359 -9.26 -0.51 -15.35
CA LEU A 359 -10.31 -1.45 -15.78
C LEU A 359 -11.57 -1.35 -14.91
N ILE A 360 -11.42 -0.97 -13.63
CA ILE A 360 -12.46 -1.13 -12.60
C ILE A 360 -13.70 -0.28 -12.85
N PRO A 361 -13.62 1.03 -13.18
CA PRO A 361 -14.83 1.83 -13.39
C PRO A 361 -15.76 1.25 -14.43
N ASN A 362 -15.25 1.03 -15.64
CA ASN A 362 -16.00 0.48 -16.77
C ASN A 362 -16.52 -0.94 -16.51
N LEU A 363 -15.69 -1.80 -15.93
CA LEU A 363 -16.07 -3.17 -15.63
C LEU A 363 -17.14 -3.22 -14.55
N ALA A 364 -16.99 -2.49 -13.45
CA ALA A 364 -17.97 -2.42 -12.37
C ALA A 364 -19.34 -1.99 -12.89
N ALA A 365 -19.38 -0.94 -13.74
CA ALA A 365 -20.61 -0.46 -14.36
C ALA A 365 -21.24 -1.52 -15.29
N SER A 366 -20.45 -2.19 -16.13
CA SER A 366 -20.94 -3.17 -17.11
C SER A 366 -21.52 -4.45 -16.47
N VAL A 367 -20.91 -4.92 -15.38
CA VAL A 367 -21.37 -6.13 -14.66
C VAL A 367 -22.27 -5.84 -13.47
N GLY A 368 -22.51 -4.56 -13.15
CA GLY A 368 -23.33 -4.14 -11.99
C GLY A 368 -22.73 -4.58 -10.65
N LEU A 369 -21.41 -4.41 -10.47
CA LEU A 369 -20.68 -4.62 -9.23
C LEU A 369 -20.30 -3.29 -8.58
N SER A 370 -20.06 -3.32 -7.26
CA SER A 370 -19.54 -2.16 -6.53
C SER A 370 -18.07 -1.91 -6.89
N ALA A 371 -17.75 -0.77 -7.51
CA ALA A 371 -16.37 -0.42 -7.83
C ALA A 371 -15.46 -0.37 -6.59
N PRO A 372 -15.86 0.22 -5.43
CA PRO A 372 -15.06 0.13 -4.20
C PRO A 372 -14.72 -1.31 -3.77
N VAL A 373 -15.62 -2.26 -3.99
CA VAL A 373 -15.36 -3.68 -3.69
C VAL A 373 -14.30 -4.25 -4.65
N LEU A 374 -14.35 -3.92 -5.94
CA LEU A 374 -13.33 -4.38 -6.90
C LEU A 374 -11.95 -3.77 -6.62
N PHE A 375 -11.88 -2.48 -6.27
CA PHE A 375 -10.64 -1.87 -5.80
C PHE A 375 -10.09 -2.59 -4.57
N ALA A 376 -10.95 -2.88 -3.58
CA ALA A 376 -10.56 -3.63 -2.39
C ALA A 376 -10.04 -5.03 -2.73
N CYS A 377 -10.76 -5.79 -3.57
CA CYS A 377 -10.34 -7.12 -4.00
C CYS A 377 -8.98 -7.12 -4.70
N THR A 378 -8.72 -6.10 -5.52
CA THR A 378 -7.44 -5.92 -6.21
C THR A 378 -6.30 -5.65 -5.23
N ILE A 379 -6.51 -4.68 -4.32
CA ILE A 379 -5.48 -4.28 -3.34
C ILE A 379 -5.21 -5.41 -2.37
N LEU A 380 -6.24 -5.98 -1.76
CA LEU A 380 -6.07 -7.06 -0.79
C LEU A 380 -5.47 -8.31 -1.44
N GLY A 381 -5.89 -8.63 -2.67
CA GLY A 381 -5.29 -9.70 -3.46
C GLY A 381 -3.78 -9.50 -3.64
N ALA A 382 -3.38 -8.33 -4.12
CA ALA A 382 -1.98 -7.98 -4.29
C ALA A 382 -1.20 -8.01 -2.96
N GLN A 383 -1.78 -7.47 -1.90
CA GLN A 383 -1.16 -7.43 -0.58
C GLN A 383 -1.06 -8.81 0.08
N SER A 384 -1.93 -9.76 -0.27
CA SER A 384 -1.90 -11.12 0.27
C SER A 384 -0.62 -11.87 -0.08
N SER A 385 0.02 -11.55 -1.21
CA SER A 385 1.28 -12.13 -1.64
C SER A 385 2.51 -11.27 -1.29
N ALA A 386 2.32 -10.08 -0.72
CA ALA A 386 3.42 -9.15 -0.42
C ALA A 386 4.41 -9.64 0.65
N ILE A 387 4.06 -10.71 1.37
CA ILE A 387 4.97 -11.42 2.30
C ILE A 387 5.90 -12.41 1.57
N SER A 388 5.75 -12.59 0.26
CA SER A 388 6.60 -13.46 -0.56
C SER A 388 8.09 -13.13 -0.34
N PRO A 389 8.96 -14.14 -0.20
CA PRO A 389 10.41 -13.91 -0.11
C PRO A 389 10.99 -13.21 -1.35
N PHE A 390 10.28 -13.22 -2.48
CA PHE A 390 10.66 -12.52 -3.70
C PHE A 390 10.17 -11.06 -3.76
N SER A 391 9.27 -10.67 -2.85
CA SER A 391 8.82 -9.30 -2.69
C SER A 391 9.79 -8.49 -1.81
N SER A 392 9.69 -7.18 -1.87
CA SER A 392 10.50 -6.30 -1.02
C SER A 392 10.21 -6.49 0.47
N GLY A 393 8.95 -6.80 0.84
CA GLY A 393 8.57 -7.03 2.25
C GLY A 393 9.15 -8.30 2.83
N GLY A 394 8.97 -9.42 2.14
CA GLY A 394 9.53 -10.70 2.57
C GLY A 394 11.05 -10.68 2.62
N SER A 395 11.71 -10.02 1.65
CA SER A 395 13.17 -9.88 1.65
C SER A 395 13.69 -9.04 2.82
N LEU A 396 12.97 -7.99 3.26
CA LEU A 396 13.32 -7.22 4.46
C LEU A 396 13.22 -8.07 5.74
N ILE A 397 12.17 -8.87 5.87
CA ILE A 397 12.00 -9.78 7.01
C ILE A 397 13.14 -10.80 7.03
N LEU A 398 13.46 -11.41 5.88
CA LEU A 398 14.56 -12.36 5.74
C LEU A 398 15.91 -11.71 6.03
N GLY A 399 16.14 -10.49 5.54
CA GLY A 399 17.36 -9.74 5.81
C GLY A 399 17.58 -9.40 7.28
N SER A 400 16.50 -9.39 8.07
CA SER A 400 16.54 -9.19 9.53
C SER A 400 16.87 -10.47 10.31
N THR A 401 16.98 -11.64 9.65
CA THR A 401 17.30 -12.92 10.28
C THR A 401 18.82 -13.12 10.25
N PRO A 402 19.52 -13.08 11.41
CA PRO A 402 20.99 -13.06 11.44
C PRO A 402 21.64 -14.37 11.02
N LYS A 403 21.03 -15.53 11.36
CA LYS A 403 21.58 -16.84 11.06
C LYS A 403 21.08 -17.37 9.71
N GLU A 404 21.99 -17.88 8.90
CA GLU A 404 21.69 -18.35 7.55
C GLU A 404 20.72 -19.55 7.54
N GLU A 405 20.88 -20.50 8.47
CA GLU A 405 19.99 -21.66 8.58
C GLU A 405 18.55 -21.23 8.89
N GLU A 406 18.37 -20.34 9.87
CA GLU A 406 17.05 -19.79 10.25
C GLU A 406 16.42 -18.97 9.11
N ARG A 407 17.27 -18.25 8.34
CA ARG A 407 16.84 -17.49 7.18
C ARG A 407 16.32 -18.40 6.07
N ASN A 408 17.02 -19.50 5.79
CA ASN A 408 16.60 -20.48 4.78
C ASN A 408 15.31 -21.21 5.19
N GLU A 409 15.17 -21.54 6.46
CA GLU A 409 13.93 -22.12 7.00
C GLU A 409 12.77 -21.11 6.86
N LEU A 410 12.96 -19.87 7.29
CA LEU A 410 11.95 -18.82 7.20
C LEU A 410 11.60 -18.52 5.73
N PHE A 411 12.58 -18.52 4.81
CA PHE A 411 12.33 -18.38 3.37
C PHE A 411 11.36 -19.45 2.85
N ASN A 412 11.63 -20.72 3.15
CA ASN A 412 10.77 -21.82 2.71
C ASN A 412 9.37 -21.73 3.34
N ARG A 413 9.27 -21.33 4.60
CA ARG A 413 8.00 -21.19 5.31
C ARG A 413 7.20 -19.98 4.80
N LEU A 414 7.84 -18.86 4.48
CA LEU A 414 7.19 -17.72 3.83
C LEU A 414 6.61 -18.14 2.47
N LEU A 415 7.40 -18.86 1.66
CA LEU A 415 7.01 -19.26 0.32
C LEU A 415 5.91 -20.33 0.31
N MET A 416 6.09 -21.40 1.07
CA MET A 416 5.26 -22.60 1.00
C MET A 416 4.07 -22.60 1.96
N VAL A 417 4.09 -21.72 2.97
CA VAL A 417 3.05 -21.69 4.01
C VAL A 417 2.38 -20.33 4.07
N ALA A 418 3.14 -19.24 4.28
CA ALA A 418 2.54 -17.93 4.47
C ALA A 418 1.81 -17.43 3.22
N VAL A 419 2.46 -17.47 2.07
CA VAL A 419 1.85 -17.00 0.81
C VAL A 419 0.61 -17.81 0.43
N PRO A 420 0.63 -19.16 0.36
CA PRO A 420 -0.56 -19.92 0.02
C PRO A 420 -1.72 -19.70 0.99
N ILE A 421 -1.48 -19.71 2.30
CA ILE A 421 -2.51 -19.47 3.30
C ILE A 421 -3.08 -18.04 3.15
N SER A 422 -2.22 -17.04 2.97
CA SER A 422 -2.65 -15.65 2.79
C SER A 422 -3.50 -15.46 1.54
N VAL A 423 -3.06 -16.01 0.39
CA VAL A 423 -3.78 -15.89 -0.89
C VAL A 423 -5.13 -16.63 -0.84
N ILE A 424 -5.15 -17.86 -0.31
CA ILE A 424 -6.40 -18.65 -0.18
C ILE A 424 -7.37 -17.93 0.74
N THR A 425 -6.91 -17.50 1.92
CA THR A 425 -7.74 -16.76 2.89
C THR A 425 -8.28 -15.47 2.27
N CYS A 426 -7.43 -14.72 1.55
CA CYS A 426 -7.81 -13.49 0.87
C CYS A 426 -8.85 -13.75 -0.22
N THR A 427 -8.69 -14.80 -1.01
CA THR A 427 -9.64 -15.17 -2.07
C THR A 427 -11.02 -15.49 -1.48
N ILE A 428 -11.07 -16.30 -0.43
CA ILE A 428 -12.33 -16.62 0.28
C ILE A 428 -12.95 -15.36 0.88
N TYR A 429 -12.14 -14.51 1.54
CA TYR A 429 -12.58 -13.27 2.15
C TYR A 429 -13.18 -12.30 1.13
N ASN A 430 -12.49 -12.10 0.00
CA ASN A 430 -12.96 -11.23 -1.09
C ASN A 430 -14.22 -11.77 -1.77
N PHE A 431 -14.34 -13.09 -1.91
CA PHE A 431 -15.58 -13.70 -2.39
C PHE A 431 -16.76 -13.39 -1.47
N VAL A 432 -16.56 -13.53 -0.16
CA VAL A 432 -17.61 -13.21 0.83
C VAL A 432 -18.00 -11.73 0.78
N ILE A 433 -17.02 -10.81 0.75
CA ILE A 433 -17.30 -9.37 0.64
C ILE A 433 -18.12 -9.06 -0.62
N ALA A 434 -17.71 -9.62 -1.76
CA ALA A 434 -18.36 -9.36 -3.04
C ALA A 434 -19.77 -9.95 -3.15
N MET A 435 -20.11 -10.93 -2.31
CA MET A 435 -21.45 -11.51 -2.24
C MET A 435 -22.38 -10.75 -1.28
N VAL A 436 -21.81 -10.05 -0.29
CA VAL A 436 -22.58 -9.34 0.76
C VAL A 436 -22.79 -7.88 0.40
N LEU A 437 -21.88 -7.24 -0.33
CA LEU A 437 -21.87 -5.81 -0.68
C LEU A 437 -22.01 -5.58 -2.18
#